data_fec4e7bc6c7373cb376ad41337de5b41
#
_entry.id   fec4e7bc6c7373cb376ad41337de5b41
#
_cell.length_a   1.000
_cell.length_b   1.000
_cell.length_c   1.000
_cell.angle_alpha   90.00
_cell.angle_beta   90.00
_cell.angle_gamma   90.00
#
_symmetry.space_group_name_H-M   'P 1'
#
loop_
_entity.id
_entity.type
_entity.pdbx_description
1 polymer ?
#
loop_
_entity_poly.entity_id
_entity_poly.type
_entity_poly.pdbx_seq_one_letter_code
_entity_poly.pdbx_strand_id
1 'polypeptide(L)'
;MEYTAQQAAEAARNIGVDLEGEKIRPEALAAGMAVEAARHGTKDAATNIVAEDPVIAAKLALANLRVSPNYYSPKAGVTAWEKSLARGAKQQGRKTEYKTLLFNVDDYDEEQGIFSGYGSVFGNVDDGGDIVEPGAFTKTIAEGFERVKILALHNDSLLPIGRPLEVREDSKGLYIKAKISDTAMGRDVKVLLKDGVLNELSIGYDPIVFDYDETGIRHLQEVKLWEVSVVTWAMNPEATVIGYKAAETADRAVKLTEDAAAEVKEGRKI
;
A
#
# COMPACT_ATOMS: atom_id res chain seq x y z
N MET A 1 6.24 -8.02 31.44
CA MET A 1 5.54 -8.96 32.33
C MET A 1 5.15 -10.17 31.47
N GLU A 2 5.45 -11.38 31.93
CA GLU A 2 5.06 -12.61 31.24
C GLU A 2 3.91 -13.26 32.01
N TYR A 3 2.98 -13.85 31.29
CA TYR A 3 1.85 -14.58 31.90
C TYR A 3 1.91 -16.03 31.43
N THR A 4 1.62 -16.95 32.35
CA THR A 4 1.46 -18.38 32.05
C THR A 4 0.04 -18.67 31.55
N ALA A 5 -0.12 -19.78 30.82
CA ALA A 5 -1.44 -20.26 30.40
C ALA A 5 -2.41 -20.48 31.61
N GLN A 6 -1.86 -20.89 32.76
CA GLN A 6 -2.65 -21.07 33.99
C GLN A 6 -3.16 -19.73 34.52
N GLN A 7 -2.32 -18.69 34.57
CA GLN A 7 -2.73 -17.35 35.00
C GLN A 7 -3.76 -16.73 34.04
N ALA A 8 -3.61 -16.97 32.75
CA ALA A 8 -4.57 -16.52 31.74
C ALA A 8 -5.94 -17.22 31.91
N ALA A 9 -5.95 -18.54 32.16
CA ALA A 9 -7.15 -19.29 32.40
C ALA A 9 -7.84 -18.87 33.72
N GLU A 10 -7.07 -18.53 34.76
CA GLU A 10 -7.60 -18.00 36.01
C GLU A 10 -8.21 -16.60 35.81
N ALA A 11 -7.52 -15.70 35.10
CA ALA A 11 -8.04 -14.38 34.79
C ALA A 11 -9.34 -14.46 33.95
N ALA A 12 -9.42 -15.38 32.98
CA ALA A 12 -10.64 -15.63 32.20
C ALA A 12 -11.80 -16.10 33.10
N ARG A 13 -11.55 -17.03 34.01
CA ARG A 13 -12.58 -17.47 35.00
C ARG A 13 -13.06 -16.32 35.87
N ASN A 14 -12.14 -15.46 36.34
CA ASN A 14 -12.48 -14.32 37.19
C ASN A 14 -13.38 -13.30 36.50
N ILE A 15 -13.35 -13.24 35.18
CA ILE A 15 -14.23 -12.36 34.37
C ILE A 15 -15.41 -13.10 33.75
N GLY A 16 -15.63 -14.39 34.13
CA GLY A 16 -16.77 -15.19 33.68
C GLY A 16 -16.69 -15.67 32.24
N VAL A 17 -15.47 -15.81 31.65
CA VAL A 17 -15.27 -16.24 30.29
C VAL A 17 -14.93 -17.73 30.21
N ASP A 18 -15.69 -18.47 29.41
CA ASP A 18 -15.41 -19.85 29.03
C ASP A 18 -14.49 -19.90 27.78
N LEU A 19 -13.19 -20.09 28.02
CA LEU A 19 -12.20 -20.15 26.96
C LEU A 19 -12.42 -21.33 26.02
N GLU A 20 -12.89 -22.45 26.48
CA GLU A 20 -13.15 -23.64 25.68
C GLU A 20 -14.35 -23.42 24.76
N GLY A 21 -15.46 -22.90 25.31
CA GLY A 21 -16.65 -22.53 24.54
C GLY A 21 -16.38 -21.48 23.50
N GLU A 22 -15.51 -20.50 23.78
CA GLU A 22 -15.07 -19.46 22.82
C GLU A 22 -13.93 -19.91 21.88
N LYS A 23 -13.42 -21.15 22.04
CA LYS A 23 -12.29 -21.71 21.25
C LYS A 23 -11.00 -20.86 21.34
N ILE A 24 -10.79 -20.22 22.46
CA ILE A 24 -9.59 -19.43 22.75
C ILE A 24 -8.60 -20.27 23.56
N ARG A 25 -7.41 -20.47 23.04
CA ARG A 25 -6.37 -21.22 23.75
C ARG A 25 -5.81 -20.37 24.90
N PRO A 26 -5.62 -20.93 26.12
CA PRO A 26 -5.03 -20.21 27.24
C PRO A 26 -3.65 -19.59 26.93
N GLU A 27 -2.84 -20.26 26.11
CA GLU A 27 -1.54 -19.76 25.67
C GLU A 27 -1.66 -18.50 24.79
N ALA A 28 -2.68 -18.47 23.92
CA ALA A 28 -2.94 -17.29 23.09
C ALA A 28 -3.41 -16.10 23.95
N LEU A 29 -4.24 -16.37 24.97
CA LEU A 29 -4.64 -15.35 25.93
C LEU A 29 -3.44 -14.85 26.75
N ALA A 30 -2.59 -15.75 27.25
CA ALA A 30 -1.38 -15.39 27.99
C ALA A 30 -0.44 -14.49 27.17
N ALA A 31 -0.22 -14.85 25.90
CA ALA A 31 0.56 -14.03 24.98
C ALA A 31 -0.08 -12.64 24.76
N GLY A 32 -1.40 -12.58 24.61
CA GLY A 32 -2.14 -11.34 24.50
C GLY A 32 -2.02 -10.47 25.74
N MET A 33 -2.21 -11.04 26.92
CA MET A 33 -2.06 -10.34 28.20
C MET A 33 -0.66 -9.73 28.36
N ALA A 34 0.40 -10.45 27.96
CA ALA A 34 1.76 -9.95 28.01
C ALA A 34 1.97 -8.76 27.06
N VAL A 35 1.39 -8.80 25.86
CA VAL A 35 1.44 -7.70 24.90
C VAL A 35 0.69 -6.48 25.41
N GLU A 36 -0.54 -6.66 25.93
CA GLU A 36 -1.34 -5.54 26.45
C GLU A 36 -0.71 -4.92 27.70
N ALA A 37 -0.14 -5.71 28.60
CA ALA A 37 0.60 -5.21 29.74
C ALA A 37 1.88 -4.44 29.33
N ALA A 38 2.51 -4.83 28.25
CA ALA A 38 3.68 -4.11 27.72
C ALA A 38 3.32 -2.79 27.05
N ARG A 39 2.15 -2.70 26.39
CA ARG A 39 1.66 -1.53 25.70
C ARG A 39 0.96 -0.53 26.60
N HIS A 40 0.10 -1.05 27.47
CA HIS A 40 -0.82 -0.29 28.32
C HIS A 40 -0.50 -0.44 29.80
N GLY A 41 0.75 -0.77 30.13
CA GLY A 41 1.25 -0.91 31.49
C GLY A 41 1.97 0.35 32.00
N THR A 42 2.87 0.16 32.94
CA THR A 42 3.50 1.24 33.74
C THR A 42 4.54 2.10 33.01
N LYS A 43 4.79 1.90 31.72
CA LYS A 43 5.82 2.64 30.97
C LYS A 43 5.49 4.11 30.74
N ASP A 44 4.22 4.43 30.57
CA ASP A 44 3.72 5.77 30.30
C ASP A 44 2.43 5.99 31.11
N ALA A 45 2.46 7.01 31.97
CA ALA A 45 1.29 7.31 32.83
C ALA A 45 0.02 7.66 32.04
N ALA A 46 0.14 8.22 30.85
CA ALA A 46 -1.00 8.58 30.01
C ALA A 46 -1.66 7.36 29.35
N THR A 47 -0.92 6.27 29.15
CA THR A 47 -1.40 5.03 28.52
C THR A 47 -1.49 3.85 29.48
N ASN A 48 -1.22 4.06 30.77
CA ASN A 48 -1.27 3.03 31.80
C ASN A 48 -2.71 2.66 32.16
N ILE A 49 -3.34 1.81 31.33
CA ILE A 49 -4.69 1.29 31.57
C ILE A 49 -4.64 -0.01 32.37
N VAL A 50 -3.61 -0.84 32.16
CA VAL A 50 -3.49 -2.17 32.75
C VAL A 50 -3.04 -2.10 34.21
N ALA A 51 -2.20 -1.14 34.59
CA ALA A 51 -1.72 -0.91 35.96
C ALA A 51 -1.28 -2.20 36.70
N GLU A 52 -0.65 -3.14 35.95
CA GLU A 52 -0.25 -4.48 36.43
C GLU A 52 -1.41 -5.42 36.81
N ASP A 53 -2.65 -5.05 36.50
CA ASP A 53 -3.82 -5.89 36.78
C ASP A 53 -4.01 -6.97 35.70
N PRO A 54 -3.86 -8.27 36.03
CA PRO A 54 -4.01 -9.34 35.06
C PRO A 54 -5.45 -9.46 34.51
N VAL A 55 -6.45 -9.01 35.26
CA VAL A 55 -7.85 -9.03 34.80
C VAL A 55 -8.07 -8.01 33.70
N ILE A 56 -7.52 -6.82 33.85
CA ILE A 56 -7.60 -5.78 32.80
C ILE A 56 -6.82 -6.21 31.55
N ALA A 57 -5.61 -6.74 31.74
CA ALA A 57 -4.82 -7.30 30.63
C ALA A 57 -5.59 -8.42 29.89
N ALA A 58 -6.27 -9.30 30.61
CA ALA A 58 -7.08 -10.37 30.05
C ALA A 58 -8.29 -9.83 29.26
N LYS A 59 -8.98 -8.80 29.76
CA LYS A 59 -10.13 -8.18 29.08
C LYS A 59 -9.71 -7.56 27.74
N LEU A 60 -8.59 -6.83 27.71
CA LEU A 60 -8.06 -6.24 26.47
C LEU A 60 -7.65 -7.33 25.49
N ALA A 61 -6.92 -8.34 25.96
CA ALA A 61 -6.48 -9.44 25.12
C ALA A 61 -7.67 -10.25 24.55
N LEU A 62 -8.70 -10.52 25.34
CA LEU A 62 -9.90 -11.22 24.88
C LEU A 62 -10.67 -10.43 23.82
N ALA A 63 -10.81 -9.12 23.98
CA ALA A 63 -11.46 -8.27 22.99
C ALA A 63 -10.81 -8.44 21.61
N ASN A 64 -9.50 -8.45 21.58
CA ASN A 64 -8.73 -8.60 20.34
C ASN A 64 -8.74 -10.04 19.79
N LEU A 65 -8.65 -11.06 20.64
CA LEU A 65 -8.72 -12.47 20.23
C LEU A 65 -10.09 -12.88 19.67
N ARG A 66 -11.16 -12.23 20.12
CA ARG A 66 -12.51 -12.39 19.56
C ARG A 66 -12.62 -11.81 18.14
N VAL A 67 -11.85 -10.77 17.82
CA VAL A 67 -11.74 -10.24 16.45
C VAL A 67 -10.93 -11.18 15.58
N SER A 68 -9.78 -11.66 16.07
CA SER A 68 -8.92 -12.61 15.37
C SER A 68 -8.20 -13.54 16.33
N PRO A 69 -8.37 -14.88 16.22
CA PRO A 69 -7.65 -15.85 17.03
C PRO A 69 -6.12 -15.76 16.95
N ASN A 70 -5.62 -15.16 15.86
CA ASN A 70 -4.19 -14.97 15.60
C ASN A 70 -3.70 -13.55 15.94
N TYR A 71 -4.51 -12.71 16.55
CA TYR A 71 -4.18 -11.29 16.79
C TYR A 71 -2.82 -11.09 17.46
N TYR A 72 -2.42 -11.93 18.39
CA TYR A 72 -1.13 -11.87 19.08
C TYR A 72 -0.10 -12.88 18.56
N SER A 73 -0.37 -13.50 17.41
CA SER A 73 0.59 -14.43 16.80
C SER A 73 1.90 -13.69 16.46
N PRO A 74 3.06 -14.23 16.87
CA PRO A 74 4.34 -13.62 16.53
C PRO A 74 4.68 -13.69 15.03
N LYS A 75 3.95 -14.53 14.26
CA LYS A 75 4.17 -14.71 12.81
C LYS A 75 3.15 -13.96 11.94
N ALA A 76 1.91 -13.77 12.42
CA ALA A 76 0.81 -13.26 11.59
C ALA A 76 -0.09 -12.26 12.32
N GLY A 77 0.24 -11.86 13.55
CA GLY A 77 -0.57 -10.95 14.36
C GLY A 77 0.02 -9.56 14.47
N VAL A 78 -0.56 -8.75 15.35
CA VAL A 78 -0.16 -7.37 15.61
C VAL A 78 1.32 -7.22 15.97
N THR A 79 1.90 -8.21 16.68
CA THR A 79 3.33 -8.21 17.01
C THR A 79 4.23 -8.38 15.77
N ALA A 80 3.79 -9.17 14.78
CA ALA A 80 4.48 -9.29 13.50
C ALA A 80 4.40 -7.99 12.71
N TRP A 81 3.22 -7.39 12.66
CA TRP A 81 2.98 -6.09 12.03
C TRP A 81 3.83 -4.97 12.67
N GLU A 82 3.87 -4.86 14.00
CA GLU A 82 4.73 -3.87 14.68
C GLU A 82 6.22 -4.08 14.41
N LYS A 83 6.67 -5.34 14.32
CA LYS A 83 8.05 -5.64 13.93
C LYS A 83 8.34 -5.19 12.50
N SER A 84 7.38 -5.32 11.59
CA SER A 84 7.52 -4.82 10.21
C SER A 84 7.62 -3.30 10.18
N LEU A 85 6.76 -2.59 10.92
CA LEU A 85 6.84 -1.13 11.05
C LEU A 85 8.17 -0.67 11.66
N ALA A 86 8.67 -1.34 12.71
CA ALA A 86 9.96 -1.01 13.33
C ALA A 86 11.15 -1.27 12.40
N ARG A 87 11.03 -2.23 11.47
CA ARG A 87 12.03 -2.47 10.40
C ARG A 87 11.95 -1.37 9.34
N GLY A 88 10.75 -0.99 8.90
CA GLY A 88 10.52 0.15 7.99
C GLY A 88 11.07 1.45 8.57
N ALA A 89 10.82 1.75 9.85
CA ALA A 89 11.34 2.92 10.54
C ALA A 89 12.88 2.95 10.64
N LYS A 90 13.55 1.78 10.72
CA LYS A 90 15.03 1.69 10.67
C LYS A 90 15.59 1.90 9.26
N GLN A 91 14.80 1.66 8.21
CA GLN A 91 15.17 1.97 6.82
C GLN A 91 14.97 3.46 6.49
N GLN A 92 14.07 4.18 7.18
CA GLN A 92 13.89 5.63 7.01
C GLN A 92 15.10 6.48 7.43
N GLY A 93 16.12 5.90 8.06
CA GLY A 93 17.42 6.55 8.31
C GLY A 93 18.37 6.57 7.11
N ARG A 94 18.02 5.94 5.97
CA ARG A 94 18.75 6.07 4.72
C ARG A 94 18.25 7.30 3.98
N LYS A 95 19.17 8.24 3.71
CA LYS A 95 18.96 9.35 2.78
C LYS A 95 18.27 8.81 1.55
N THR A 96 17.02 9.24 1.31
CA THR A 96 16.28 8.89 0.10
C THR A 96 17.00 9.50 -1.08
N GLU A 97 17.74 8.71 -1.82
CA GLU A 97 18.29 9.10 -3.11
C GLU A 97 17.17 8.92 -4.14
N TYR A 98 16.55 10.02 -4.51
CA TYR A 98 15.61 10.06 -5.63
C TYR A 98 16.39 9.89 -6.93
N LYS A 99 16.43 8.68 -7.48
CA LYS A 99 16.84 8.47 -8.87
C LYS A 99 15.67 8.87 -9.76
N THR A 100 15.70 10.08 -10.24
CA THR A 100 14.86 10.51 -11.36
C THR A 100 15.35 9.79 -12.61
N LEU A 101 14.70 8.71 -12.99
CA LEU A 101 14.89 8.09 -14.28
C LEU A 101 14.09 8.91 -15.31
N LEU A 102 14.82 9.60 -16.19
CA LEU A 102 14.25 10.25 -17.36
C LEU A 102 13.82 9.14 -18.35
N PHE A 103 12.52 9.02 -18.61
CA PHE A 103 11.97 8.05 -19.54
C PHE A 103 11.48 8.71 -20.84
N ASN A 104 11.66 7.99 -21.95
CA ASN A 104 11.12 8.34 -23.25
C ASN A 104 9.59 8.23 -23.24
N VAL A 105 8.95 9.23 -23.81
CA VAL A 105 7.51 9.44 -23.82
C VAL A 105 6.98 9.09 -25.20
N ASP A 106 6.60 7.84 -25.40
CA ASP A 106 6.00 7.43 -26.67
C ASP A 106 4.49 7.08 -26.60
N ASP A 107 3.85 7.09 -25.40
CA ASP A 107 2.48 6.55 -25.25
C ASP A 107 1.53 7.42 -24.42
N TYR A 108 1.62 8.74 -24.48
CA TYR A 108 0.65 9.59 -23.81
C TYR A 108 -0.23 10.38 -24.80
N ASP A 109 -1.53 10.31 -24.56
CA ASP A 109 -2.55 11.10 -25.25
C ASP A 109 -3.36 11.93 -24.23
N GLU A 110 -3.00 13.20 -24.08
CA GLU A 110 -3.61 14.13 -23.11
C GLU A 110 -5.11 14.35 -23.39
N GLU A 111 -5.50 14.41 -24.66
CA GLU A 111 -6.90 14.60 -25.04
C GLU A 111 -7.76 13.41 -24.61
N GLN A 112 -7.18 12.22 -24.58
CA GLN A 112 -7.89 11.01 -24.22
C GLN A 112 -7.81 10.64 -22.73
N GLY A 113 -6.94 11.28 -21.95
CA GLY A 113 -6.74 10.99 -20.50
C GLY A 113 -6.17 9.58 -20.27
N ILE A 114 -5.22 9.17 -21.11
CA ILE A 114 -4.54 7.87 -21.02
C ILE A 114 -3.24 8.02 -20.23
N PHE A 115 -2.95 7.11 -19.33
CA PHE A 115 -1.66 6.99 -18.66
C PHE A 115 -1.18 5.54 -18.68
N SER A 116 0.11 5.35 -18.49
CA SER A 116 0.72 4.04 -18.31
C SER A 116 1.72 4.03 -17.16
N GLY A 117 1.97 2.87 -16.61
CA GLY A 117 2.88 2.70 -15.48
C GLY A 117 2.94 1.26 -15.00
N TYR A 118 3.63 1.07 -13.90
CA TYR A 118 3.66 -0.21 -13.20
C TYR A 118 2.82 -0.11 -11.93
N GLY A 119 1.78 -0.95 -11.84
CA GLY A 119 0.94 -1.06 -10.63
C GLY A 119 1.62 -1.84 -9.51
N SER A 120 2.57 -2.71 -9.85
CA SER A 120 3.42 -3.46 -8.93
C SER A 120 4.72 -3.83 -9.62
N VAL A 121 5.81 -3.94 -8.87
CA VAL A 121 7.14 -4.39 -9.34
C VAL A 121 7.46 -5.72 -8.68
N PHE A 122 8.12 -6.62 -9.43
CA PHE A 122 8.46 -7.96 -8.95
C PHE A 122 9.76 -7.98 -8.16
N GLY A 123 9.84 -8.88 -7.19
CA GLY A 123 11.08 -9.29 -6.52
C GLY A 123 11.64 -8.31 -5.48
N ASN A 124 11.10 -7.10 -5.33
CA ASN A 124 11.45 -6.20 -4.23
C ASN A 124 10.49 -6.38 -3.05
N VAL A 125 10.99 -6.17 -1.84
CA VAL A 125 10.15 -6.13 -0.64
C VAL A 125 9.47 -4.77 -0.60
N ASP A 126 8.14 -4.76 -0.62
CA ASP A 126 7.36 -3.55 -0.48
C ASP A 126 7.23 -3.08 0.99
N ASP A 127 6.62 -1.92 1.23
CA ASP A 127 6.44 -1.36 2.57
C ASP A 127 5.48 -2.19 3.44
N GLY A 128 4.68 -3.07 2.85
CA GLY A 128 3.84 -4.05 3.53
C GLY A 128 4.60 -5.30 3.99
N GLY A 129 5.83 -5.48 3.55
CA GLY A 129 6.66 -6.67 3.80
C GLY A 129 6.33 -7.81 2.86
N ASP A 130 5.79 -7.51 1.68
CA ASP A 130 5.46 -8.49 0.65
C ASP A 130 6.45 -8.43 -0.50
N ILE A 131 6.64 -9.57 -1.15
CA ILE A 131 7.28 -9.70 -2.46
C ILE A 131 6.23 -10.23 -3.43
N VAL A 132 6.01 -9.51 -4.52
CA VAL A 132 5.19 -10.02 -5.62
C VAL A 132 6.07 -10.80 -6.57
N GLU A 133 5.73 -12.07 -6.78
CA GLU A 133 6.48 -12.95 -7.65
C GLU A 133 6.05 -12.79 -9.12
N PRO A 134 6.98 -12.97 -10.08
CA PRO A 134 6.62 -13.07 -11.49
C PRO A 134 5.57 -14.16 -11.71
N GLY A 135 4.51 -13.85 -12.45
CA GLY A 135 3.39 -14.75 -12.69
C GLY A 135 2.19 -14.56 -11.76
N ALA A 136 2.32 -13.73 -10.71
CA ALA A 136 1.27 -13.53 -9.70
C ALA A 136 -0.06 -13.02 -10.29
N PHE A 137 -0.04 -12.29 -11.39
CA PHE A 137 -1.22 -11.73 -12.05
C PHE A 137 -1.69 -12.54 -13.28
N THR A 138 -0.96 -13.58 -13.67
CA THR A 138 -1.22 -14.35 -14.90
C THR A 138 -2.66 -14.82 -15.00
N LYS A 139 -3.24 -15.31 -13.89
CA LYS A 139 -4.62 -15.79 -13.86
C LYS A 139 -5.64 -14.68 -14.03
N THR A 140 -5.48 -13.55 -13.32
CA THR A 140 -6.34 -12.38 -13.50
C THR A 140 -6.32 -11.89 -14.95
N ILE A 141 -5.15 -11.86 -15.59
CA ILE A 141 -5.00 -11.44 -16.97
C ILE A 141 -5.66 -12.44 -17.92
N ALA A 142 -5.47 -13.74 -17.72
CA ALA A 142 -6.04 -14.81 -18.55
C ALA A 142 -7.57 -14.90 -18.43
N GLU A 143 -8.14 -14.64 -17.25
CA GLU A 143 -9.59 -14.61 -17.01
C GLU A 143 -10.26 -13.34 -17.54
N GLY A 144 -9.47 -12.34 -17.95
CA GLY A 144 -9.93 -11.04 -18.42
C GLY A 144 -9.89 -9.97 -17.32
N PHE A 145 -9.30 -8.85 -17.64
CA PHE A 145 -9.10 -7.73 -16.70
C PHE A 145 -10.22 -6.67 -16.75
N GLU A 146 -11.36 -6.94 -17.37
CA GLU A 146 -12.47 -5.99 -17.50
C GLU A 146 -13.11 -5.64 -16.15
N ARG A 147 -12.93 -6.51 -15.17
CA ARG A 147 -13.39 -6.26 -13.80
C ARG A 147 -12.43 -5.38 -13.00
N VAL A 148 -11.19 -5.27 -13.40
CA VAL A 148 -10.21 -4.38 -12.78
C VAL A 148 -10.65 -2.93 -12.99
N LYS A 149 -10.58 -2.12 -11.95
CA LYS A 149 -10.99 -0.71 -11.98
C LYS A 149 -9.79 0.19 -11.74
N ILE A 150 -9.87 1.41 -12.24
CA ILE A 150 -8.92 2.46 -11.87
C ILE A 150 -9.60 3.34 -10.82
N LEU A 151 -8.97 3.42 -9.64
CA LEU A 151 -9.46 4.21 -8.52
C LEU A 151 -8.47 5.35 -8.19
N ALA A 152 -8.89 6.23 -7.31
CA ALA A 152 -8.04 7.21 -6.65
C ALA A 152 -7.95 6.84 -5.17
N LEU A 153 -6.71 6.70 -4.65
CA LEU A 153 -6.41 6.51 -3.23
C LEU A 153 -7.10 5.27 -2.62
N HIS A 154 -7.25 4.18 -3.38
CA HIS A 154 -7.94 2.95 -2.94
C HIS A 154 -9.39 3.17 -2.45
N ASN A 155 -10.02 4.26 -2.87
CA ASN A 155 -11.36 4.58 -2.36
C ASN A 155 -12.44 3.90 -3.21
N ASP A 156 -12.86 2.72 -2.77
CA ASP A 156 -13.93 1.92 -3.38
C ASP A 156 -15.34 2.40 -3.03
N SER A 157 -15.46 3.32 -2.07
CA SER A 157 -16.73 3.97 -1.71
C SER A 157 -17.13 5.06 -2.69
N LEU A 158 -16.22 5.50 -3.55
CA LEU A 158 -16.46 6.46 -4.62
C LEU A 158 -16.55 5.76 -5.98
N LEU A 159 -17.03 6.49 -6.97
CA LEU A 159 -17.06 5.97 -8.34
C LEU A 159 -15.63 5.78 -8.87
N PRO A 160 -15.37 4.69 -9.62
CA PRO A 160 -14.10 4.52 -10.31
C PRO A 160 -13.78 5.71 -11.21
N ILE A 161 -12.52 6.12 -11.24
CA ILE A 161 -12.08 7.23 -12.08
C ILE A 161 -11.74 6.80 -13.51
N GLY A 162 -11.67 5.49 -13.79
CA GLY A 162 -11.32 5.01 -15.11
C GLY A 162 -11.34 3.49 -15.23
N ARG A 163 -10.76 3.02 -16.34
CA ARG A 163 -10.64 1.59 -16.65
C ARG A 163 -9.29 1.28 -17.29
N PRO A 164 -8.76 0.07 -17.11
CA PRO A 164 -7.60 -0.38 -17.85
C PRO A 164 -7.93 -0.53 -19.34
N LEU A 165 -6.95 -0.27 -20.18
CA LEU A 165 -6.93 -0.54 -21.62
C LEU A 165 -6.03 -1.73 -21.94
N GLU A 166 -4.95 -1.88 -21.18
CA GLU A 166 -4.00 -2.97 -21.28
C GLU A 166 -3.52 -3.32 -19.87
N VAL A 167 -3.41 -4.61 -19.59
CA VAL A 167 -2.81 -5.17 -18.37
C VAL A 167 -1.95 -6.35 -18.79
N ARG A 168 -0.67 -6.31 -18.46
CA ARG A 168 0.26 -7.40 -18.76
C ARG A 168 1.36 -7.47 -17.71
N GLU A 169 1.95 -8.64 -17.59
CA GLU A 169 3.22 -8.79 -16.89
C GLU A 169 4.39 -8.67 -17.88
N ASP A 170 5.48 -8.10 -17.42
CA ASP A 170 6.78 -8.17 -18.08
C ASP A 170 7.88 -8.44 -17.03
N SER A 171 9.14 -8.36 -17.44
CA SER A 171 10.27 -8.65 -16.54
C SER A 171 10.40 -7.69 -15.35
N LYS A 172 9.74 -6.52 -15.39
CA LYS A 172 9.75 -5.54 -14.31
C LYS A 172 8.59 -5.73 -13.34
N GLY A 173 7.38 -6.05 -13.84
CA GLY A 173 6.20 -6.14 -13.00
C GLY A 173 4.89 -6.15 -13.75
N LEU A 174 3.82 -5.70 -13.07
CA LEU A 174 2.49 -5.51 -13.63
C LEU A 174 2.42 -4.17 -14.35
N TYR A 175 2.61 -4.20 -15.67
CA TYR A 175 2.38 -3.03 -16.54
C TYR A 175 0.90 -2.80 -16.74
N ILE A 176 0.50 -1.53 -16.67
CA ILE A 176 -0.87 -1.10 -16.95
C ILE A 176 -0.88 0.12 -17.87
N LYS A 177 -1.79 0.11 -18.85
CA LYS A 177 -2.21 1.28 -19.62
C LYS A 177 -3.69 1.50 -19.33
N ALA A 178 -4.06 2.69 -18.90
CA ALA A 178 -5.40 2.97 -18.43
C ALA A 178 -5.92 4.32 -18.92
N LYS A 179 -7.26 4.41 -19.04
CA LYS A 179 -7.98 5.63 -19.39
C LYS A 179 -8.70 6.18 -18.18
N ILE A 180 -8.48 7.45 -17.87
CA ILE A 180 -9.25 8.21 -16.89
C ILE A 180 -10.48 8.79 -17.58
N SER A 181 -11.64 8.59 -16.97
CA SER A 181 -12.93 9.09 -17.43
C SER A 181 -13.05 10.59 -17.20
N ASP A 182 -13.79 11.30 -18.05
CA ASP A 182 -13.97 12.75 -17.94
C ASP A 182 -15.07 13.13 -16.93
N THR A 183 -14.95 12.63 -15.70
CA THR A 183 -15.75 13.02 -14.53
C THR A 183 -15.07 14.18 -13.80
N ALA A 184 -15.73 14.81 -12.82
CA ALA A 184 -15.11 15.85 -12.00
C ALA A 184 -13.82 15.33 -11.34
N MET A 185 -13.90 14.22 -10.61
CA MET A 185 -12.73 13.59 -9.97
C MET A 185 -11.67 13.14 -10.99
N GLY A 186 -12.10 12.60 -12.14
CA GLY A 186 -11.16 12.20 -13.20
C GLY A 186 -10.39 13.40 -13.77
N ARG A 187 -11.02 14.56 -13.92
CA ARG A 187 -10.33 15.80 -14.33
C ARG A 187 -9.33 16.27 -13.28
N ASP A 188 -9.72 16.23 -11.98
CA ASP A 188 -8.81 16.60 -10.89
C ASP A 188 -7.57 15.69 -10.88
N VAL A 189 -7.75 14.37 -10.98
CA VAL A 189 -6.64 13.41 -11.07
C VAL A 189 -5.76 13.65 -12.30
N LYS A 190 -6.37 13.93 -13.47
CA LYS A 190 -5.61 14.25 -14.69
C LYS A 190 -4.71 15.49 -14.50
N VAL A 191 -5.20 16.53 -13.85
CA VAL A 191 -4.41 17.73 -13.53
C VAL A 191 -3.25 17.38 -12.58
N LEU A 192 -3.52 16.61 -11.51
CA LEU A 192 -2.49 16.25 -10.55
C LEU A 192 -1.42 15.30 -11.13
N LEU A 193 -1.79 14.42 -12.06
CA LEU A 193 -0.84 13.62 -12.83
C LEU A 193 0.02 14.50 -13.75
N LYS A 194 -0.59 15.46 -14.43
CA LYS A 194 0.10 16.42 -15.31
C LYS A 194 1.11 17.25 -14.53
N ASP A 195 0.74 17.71 -13.35
CA ASP A 195 1.60 18.52 -12.49
C ASP A 195 2.64 17.69 -11.73
N GLY A 196 2.61 16.35 -11.87
CA GLY A 196 3.52 15.43 -11.16
C GLY A 196 3.26 15.33 -9.65
N VAL A 197 2.11 15.83 -9.19
CA VAL A 197 1.70 15.75 -7.78
C VAL A 197 1.30 14.32 -7.44
N LEU A 198 0.62 13.63 -8.36
CA LEU A 198 0.34 12.20 -8.30
C LEU A 198 1.18 11.50 -9.36
N ASN A 199 2.03 10.57 -8.95
CA ASN A 199 2.96 9.87 -9.83
C ASN A 199 3.20 8.42 -9.42
N GLU A 200 2.46 7.92 -8.44
CA GLU A 200 2.60 6.57 -7.92
C GLU A 200 1.32 5.76 -8.14
N LEU A 201 1.49 4.46 -8.33
CA LEU A 201 0.43 3.49 -8.50
C LEU A 201 0.48 2.45 -7.39
N SER A 202 -0.67 1.94 -7.01
CA SER A 202 -0.81 0.86 -6.05
C SER A 202 -1.93 -0.08 -6.49
N ILE A 203 -1.98 -1.29 -5.96
CA ILE A 203 -2.94 -2.32 -6.34
C ILE A 203 -3.81 -2.75 -5.17
N GLY A 204 -5.08 -3.02 -5.45
CA GLY A 204 -5.98 -3.73 -4.54
C GLY A 204 -6.25 -5.15 -5.04
N TYR A 205 -5.97 -6.14 -4.20
CA TYR A 205 -6.01 -7.55 -4.58
C TYR A 205 -6.40 -8.46 -3.42
N ASP A 206 -6.86 -9.68 -3.75
CA ASP A 206 -6.95 -10.79 -2.80
C ASP A 206 -5.76 -11.71 -3.00
N PRO A 207 -4.98 -12.05 -1.96
CA PRO A 207 -3.92 -13.06 -2.05
C PRO A 207 -4.56 -14.46 -2.15
N ILE A 208 -4.25 -15.19 -3.22
CA ILE A 208 -4.81 -16.53 -3.48
C ILE A 208 -3.78 -17.62 -3.14
N VAL A 209 -2.54 -17.46 -3.64
CA VAL A 209 -1.43 -18.36 -3.34
C VAL A 209 -0.26 -17.54 -2.84
N PHE A 210 0.21 -17.86 -1.65
CA PHE A 210 1.35 -17.21 -1.03
C PHE A 210 2.01 -18.12 0.00
N ASP A 211 3.26 -17.84 0.31
CA ASP A 211 4.01 -18.45 1.41
C ASP A 211 4.83 -17.39 2.15
N TYR A 212 5.53 -17.82 3.19
CA TYR A 212 6.42 -16.95 3.95
C TYR A 212 7.81 -17.58 3.97
N ASP A 213 8.82 -16.77 3.68
CA ASP A 213 10.21 -17.19 3.82
C ASP A 213 10.65 -17.29 5.30
N GLU A 214 11.88 -17.74 5.52
CA GLU A 214 12.45 -17.90 6.86
C GLU A 214 12.56 -16.57 7.64
N THR A 215 12.54 -15.44 6.94
CA THR A 215 12.60 -14.10 7.53
C THR A 215 11.23 -13.53 7.85
N GLY A 216 10.15 -14.20 7.40
CA GLY A 216 8.77 -13.81 7.58
C GLY A 216 8.26 -12.81 6.54
N ILE A 217 8.96 -12.67 5.41
CA ILE A 217 8.48 -11.94 4.23
C ILE A 217 7.48 -12.82 3.50
N ARG A 218 6.35 -12.23 3.08
CA ARG A 218 5.32 -12.95 2.32
C ARG A 218 5.58 -12.86 0.83
N HIS A 219 5.67 -14.01 0.17
CA HIS A 219 5.80 -14.16 -1.26
C HIS A 219 4.44 -14.40 -1.90
N LEU A 220 3.95 -13.44 -2.67
CA LEU A 220 2.67 -13.50 -3.37
C LEU A 220 2.87 -14.16 -4.74
N GLN A 221 2.38 -15.38 -4.89
CA GLN A 221 2.55 -16.21 -6.09
C GLN A 221 1.33 -16.20 -7.02
N GLU A 222 0.12 -16.03 -6.48
CA GLU A 222 -1.12 -15.80 -7.22
C GLU A 222 -1.96 -14.78 -6.47
N VAL A 223 -2.40 -13.74 -7.17
CA VAL A 223 -3.32 -12.73 -6.64
C VAL A 223 -4.50 -12.50 -7.58
N LYS A 224 -5.65 -12.20 -7.01
CA LYS A 224 -6.80 -11.71 -7.76
C LYS A 224 -6.83 -10.21 -7.72
N LEU A 225 -6.45 -9.58 -8.81
CA LEU A 225 -6.41 -8.12 -8.95
C LEU A 225 -7.83 -7.56 -9.08
N TRP A 226 -8.17 -6.58 -8.24
CA TRP A 226 -9.46 -5.88 -8.28
C TRP A 226 -9.36 -4.47 -8.82
N GLU A 227 -8.28 -3.76 -8.49
CA GLU A 227 -8.12 -2.38 -8.89
C GLU A 227 -6.64 -1.99 -8.97
N VAL A 228 -6.38 -0.91 -9.70
CA VAL A 228 -5.14 -0.16 -9.67
C VAL A 228 -5.50 1.28 -9.34
N SER A 229 -4.87 1.83 -8.31
CA SER A 229 -5.10 3.19 -7.86
C SER A 229 -3.95 4.11 -8.21
N VAL A 230 -4.30 5.34 -8.59
CA VAL A 230 -3.38 6.47 -8.50
C VAL A 230 -3.35 6.93 -7.04
N VAL A 231 -2.18 6.94 -6.43
CA VAL A 231 -2.02 7.21 -4.99
C VAL A 231 -0.98 8.28 -4.71
N THR A 232 -1.02 8.84 -3.51
CA THR A 232 -0.03 9.80 -3.02
C THR A 232 1.27 9.08 -2.64
N TRP A 233 1.14 7.90 -2.01
CA TRP A 233 2.25 7.03 -1.61
C TRP A 233 1.84 5.58 -1.87
N ALA A 234 2.62 4.91 -2.70
CA ALA A 234 2.40 3.51 -3.02
C ALA A 234 2.99 2.60 -1.94
N MET A 235 2.38 1.44 -1.73
CA MET A 235 2.96 0.38 -0.88
C MET A 235 4.27 -0.16 -1.49
N ASN A 236 4.34 -0.25 -2.82
CA ASN A 236 5.57 -0.54 -3.54
C ASN A 236 6.11 0.77 -4.14
N PRO A 237 7.18 1.37 -3.57
CA PRO A 237 7.69 2.68 -4.00
C PRO A 237 8.28 2.68 -5.43
N GLU A 238 8.48 1.51 -6.03
CA GLU A 238 8.88 1.37 -7.43
C GLU A 238 7.69 1.29 -8.40
N ALA A 239 6.45 1.21 -7.88
CA ALA A 239 5.22 1.21 -8.66
C ALA A 239 4.83 2.64 -9.06
N THR A 240 5.28 3.10 -10.22
CA THR A 240 5.15 4.49 -10.65
C THR A 240 4.47 4.65 -12.01
N VAL A 241 3.89 5.83 -12.24
CA VAL A 241 3.42 6.28 -13.55
C VAL A 241 4.63 6.62 -14.41
N ILE A 242 4.78 5.98 -15.57
CA ILE A 242 5.91 6.18 -16.47
C ILE A 242 5.57 7.08 -17.67
N GLY A 243 4.31 7.42 -17.87
CA GLY A 243 3.89 8.27 -18.97
C GLY A 243 2.76 9.22 -18.58
N TYR A 244 3.10 10.48 -18.32
CA TYR A 244 2.20 11.62 -18.34
C TYR A 244 2.96 12.85 -18.85
N LYS A 245 2.72 13.30 -20.08
CA LYS A 245 3.31 14.53 -20.63
C LYS A 245 2.25 15.51 -21.10
N ALA A 246 2.42 16.75 -20.69
CA ALA A 246 1.73 17.87 -21.29
C ALA A 246 2.40 18.25 -22.61
N ALA A 247 1.67 18.19 -23.72
CA ALA A 247 2.14 18.65 -25.03
C ALA A 247 2.45 20.17 -25.06
N GLU A 248 1.97 20.94 -24.07
CA GLU A 248 2.09 22.39 -24.03
C GLU A 248 3.49 22.94 -23.71
N THR A 249 4.38 22.17 -23.04
CA THR A 249 5.68 22.75 -22.63
C THR A 249 6.68 22.86 -23.75
N ALA A 250 6.62 21.97 -24.75
CA ALA A 250 7.53 22.03 -25.91
C ALA A 250 7.13 23.16 -26.88
N ASP A 251 5.84 23.29 -27.22
CA ASP A 251 5.34 24.34 -28.09
C ASP A 251 5.44 25.73 -27.44
N ARG A 252 5.21 25.84 -26.12
CA ARG A 252 5.33 27.09 -25.38
C ARG A 252 6.80 27.51 -25.23
N ALA A 253 7.72 26.58 -25.05
CA ALA A 253 9.16 26.86 -25.01
C ALA A 253 9.67 27.28 -26.41
N VAL A 254 9.21 26.63 -27.48
CA VAL A 254 9.55 27.03 -28.88
C VAL A 254 8.97 28.40 -29.20
N LYS A 255 7.71 28.66 -28.84
CA LYS A 255 7.06 29.95 -29.07
C LYS A 255 7.69 31.09 -28.29
N LEU A 256 8.09 30.88 -27.03
CA LEU A 256 8.81 31.84 -26.19
C LEU A 256 10.20 32.15 -26.74
N THR A 257 10.89 31.15 -27.35
CA THR A 257 12.20 31.37 -28.02
C THR A 257 12.05 32.06 -29.35
N GLU A 258 10.98 31.82 -30.11
CA GLU A 258 10.67 32.52 -31.37
C GLU A 258 10.25 33.96 -31.11
N ASP A 259 9.39 34.22 -30.12
CA ASP A 259 8.96 35.56 -29.73
C ASP A 259 10.13 36.40 -29.18
N ALA A 260 11.00 35.81 -28.34
CA ALA A 260 12.22 36.45 -27.86
C ALA A 260 13.23 36.75 -29.01
N ALA A 261 13.33 35.84 -29.98
CA ALA A 261 14.17 36.05 -31.17
C ALA A 261 13.61 37.12 -32.13
N ALA A 262 12.28 37.27 -32.18
CA ALA A 262 11.60 38.33 -32.93
C ALA A 262 11.83 39.71 -32.30
N GLU A 263 11.69 39.85 -30.98
CA GLU A 263 11.93 41.10 -30.23
C GLU A 263 13.39 41.57 -30.36
N VAL A 264 14.36 40.64 -30.34
CA VAL A 264 15.79 40.99 -30.53
C VAL A 264 16.05 41.47 -31.96
N LYS A 265 15.30 40.99 -32.98
CA LYS A 265 15.43 41.47 -34.36
C LYS A 265 14.77 42.83 -34.56
N GLU A 266 13.67 43.15 -33.90
CA GLU A 266 13.03 44.46 -33.97
C GLU A 266 13.80 45.54 -33.16
N GLY A 267 14.40 45.19 -32.04
CA GLY A 267 15.20 46.12 -31.21
C GLY A 267 16.56 46.55 -31.83
N ARG A 268 16.94 46.04 -32.99
CA ARG A 268 18.15 46.44 -33.71
C ARG A 268 17.92 47.42 -34.88
N LYS A 269 16.73 48.03 -34.95
CA LYS A 269 16.47 49.15 -35.89
C LYS A 269 16.22 50.44 -35.09
N ILE A 270 17.27 50.90 -34.42
CA ILE A 270 17.41 52.34 -34.06
C ILE A 270 18.85 52.74 -34.33
#